data_1004a1995a7967bfb1a747a7f19ad5c1
#
_entry.id   1004a1995a7967bfb1a747a7f19ad5c1
#
_cell.length_a   1.000
_cell.length_b   1.000
_cell.length_c   1.000
_cell.angle_alpha   90.00
_cell.angle_beta   90.00
_cell.angle_gamma   90.00
#
_symmetry.space_group_name_H-M   'P 1'
#
loop_
_entity.id
_entity.type
_entity.pdbx_description
1 polymer ?
#
loop_
_entity_poly.entity_id
_entity_poly.type
_entity_poly.pdbx_seq_one_letter_code
_entity_poly.pdbx_strand_id
1 'polypeptide(L)'
;NNAVAYWNELLAFPAYFPVREDVVANEAWCTDASTFVSNGAYKMTGWDHNSVITLTKNDHYWDAENVTMKEIKFYLSDDNNNMLTNFKNGDWLLIDDVPTNEIATLKTEYPTEFVVAGQIGTYYVCWNINENLLP
;
A
#
# COMPACT_ATOMS: atom_id res chain seq x y z
N ASN A 1 -5.78 4.31 -32.71
CA ASN A 1 -6.07 3.72 -31.40
C ASN A 1 -6.46 2.26 -31.61
N ASN A 2 -5.64 1.34 -31.12
CA ASN A 2 -5.90 -0.10 -31.21
C ASN A 2 -6.49 -0.60 -29.88
N ALA A 3 -7.31 -1.65 -29.92
CA ALA A 3 -7.78 -2.32 -28.72
C ALA A 3 -6.58 -2.97 -28.01
N VAL A 4 -6.50 -2.79 -26.69
CA VAL A 4 -5.48 -3.40 -25.82
C VAL A 4 -6.15 -4.44 -24.93
N ALA A 5 -5.63 -5.68 -24.97
CA ALA A 5 -6.22 -6.81 -24.25
C ALA A 5 -6.20 -6.63 -22.73
N TYR A 6 -5.22 -5.91 -22.20
CA TYR A 6 -5.02 -5.65 -20.76
C TYR A 6 -5.65 -4.35 -20.27
N TRP A 7 -6.57 -3.73 -21.03
CA TRP A 7 -7.20 -2.47 -20.64
C TRP A 7 -7.95 -2.56 -19.31
N ASN A 8 -8.67 -3.64 -19.10
CA ASN A 8 -9.43 -3.83 -17.87
C ASN A 8 -8.54 -3.98 -16.64
N GLU A 9 -7.38 -4.62 -16.79
CA GLU A 9 -6.40 -4.72 -15.72
C GLU A 9 -5.79 -3.34 -15.40
N LEU A 10 -5.55 -2.51 -16.41
CA LEU A 10 -5.08 -1.13 -16.18
C LEU A 10 -6.05 -0.29 -15.37
N LEU A 11 -7.37 -0.49 -15.54
CA LEU A 11 -8.39 0.25 -14.78
C LEU A 11 -8.38 -0.10 -13.28
N ALA A 12 -7.78 -1.24 -12.90
CA ALA A 12 -7.57 -1.61 -11.50
C ALA A 12 -6.38 -0.88 -10.84
N PHE A 13 -5.59 -0.14 -11.63
CA PHE A 13 -4.48 0.64 -11.10
C PHE A 13 -5.00 1.92 -10.42
N PRO A 14 -4.52 2.27 -9.20
CA PRO A 14 -5.08 3.37 -8.40
C PRO A 14 -5.17 4.72 -9.12
N ALA A 15 -4.25 5.02 -10.06
CA ALA A 15 -4.28 6.25 -10.83
C ALA A 15 -5.53 6.42 -11.72
N TYR A 16 -6.27 5.34 -11.98
CA TYR A 16 -7.50 5.34 -12.80
C TYR A 16 -8.77 5.28 -11.94
N PHE A 17 -8.65 5.26 -10.61
CA PHE A 17 -9.82 5.21 -9.75
C PHE A 17 -10.62 6.51 -9.84
N PRO A 18 -11.97 6.42 -9.95
CA PRO A 18 -12.82 7.60 -9.96
C PRO A 18 -12.76 8.32 -8.61
N VAL A 19 -12.74 9.64 -8.67
CA VAL A 19 -12.78 10.51 -7.50
C VAL A 19 -14.04 11.37 -7.53
N ARG A 20 -14.54 11.76 -6.36
CA ARG A 20 -15.71 12.66 -6.26
C ARG A 20 -15.27 14.11 -6.45
N GLU A 21 -15.90 14.80 -7.38
CA GLU A 21 -15.58 16.20 -7.73
C GLU A 21 -15.69 17.15 -6.50
N ASP A 22 -16.74 16.99 -5.70
CA ASP A 22 -16.97 17.80 -4.50
C ASP A 22 -15.92 17.58 -3.41
N VAL A 23 -15.31 16.39 -3.36
CA VAL A 23 -14.25 16.05 -2.41
C VAL A 23 -12.90 16.61 -2.87
N VAL A 24 -12.52 16.37 -4.13
CA VAL A 24 -11.22 16.80 -4.66
C VAL A 24 -11.12 18.30 -4.90
N ALA A 25 -12.24 19.03 -4.84
CA ALA A 25 -12.24 20.49 -4.82
C ALA A 25 -11.50 21.08 -3.60
N ASN A 26 -11.37 20.31 -2.52
CA ASN A 26 -10.49 20.63 -1.40
C ASN A 26 -9.11 20.03 -1.65
N GLU A 27 -8.07 20.83 -1.83
CA GLU A 27 -6.69 20.36 -2.07
C GLU A 27 -6.16 19.43 -0.97
N ALA A 28 -6.67 19.53 0.26
CA ALA A 28 -6.31 18.69 1.40
C ALA A 28 -7.15 17.41 1.51
N TRP A 29 -7.94 17.04 0.49
CA TRP A 29 -8.87 15.91 0.54
C TRP A 29 -8.23 14.56 0.90
N CYS A 30 -6.96 14.38 0.62
CA CYS A 30 -6.22 13.13 0.86
C CYS A 30 -5.10 13.27 1.90
N THR A 31 -5.15 14.27 2.76
CA THR A 31 -4.11 14.53 3.77
C THR A 31 -4.52 14.17 5.18
N ASP A 32 -5.80 13.87 5.41
CA ASP A 32 -6.34 13.55 6.73
C ASP A 32 -7.47 12.52 6.62
N ALA A 33 -7.63 11.68 7.65
CA ALA A 33 -8.66 10.65 7.68
C ALA A 33 -10.08 11.23 7.58
N SER A 34 -10.32 12.43 8.12
CA SER A 34 -11.64 13.07 8.12
C SER A 34 -12.06 13.59 6.73
N THR A 35 -11.10 13.83 5.84
CA THR A 35 -11.35 14.33 4.48
C THR A 35 -11.25 13.24 3.42
N PHE A 36 -10.67 12.10 3.75
CA PHE A 36 -10.49 10.98 2.82
C PHE A 36 -11.78 10.19 2.63
N VAL A 37 -12.28 10.14 1.41
CA VAL A 37 -13.52 9.42 1.04
C VAL A 37 -13.19 8.22 0.15
N SER A 38 -13.74 7.06 0.49
CA SER A 38 -13.53 5.81 -0.23
C SER A 38 -14.84 5.00 -0.30
N ASN A 39 -15.01 4.25 -1.38
CA ASN A 39 -16.09 3.26 -1.56
C ASN A 39 -15.58 1.82 -1.37
N GLY A 40 -14.37 1.61 -0.89
CA GLY A 40 -13.77 0.30 -0.64
C GLY A 40 -14.34 -0.43 0.58
N ALA A 41 -13.83 -1.63 0.80
CA ALA A 41 -14.21 -2.50 1.92
C ALA A 41 -13.91 -1.89 3.30
N TYR A 42 -12.98 -0.98 3.35
CA TYR A 42 -12.57 -0.27 4.56
C TYR A 42 -12.58 1.24 4.33
N LYS A 43 -12.85 1.98 5.39
CA LYS A 43 -12.75 3.44 5.43
C LYS A 43 -11.65 3.85 6.40
N MET A 44 -10.90 4.89 6.06
CA MET A 44 -9.88 5.47 6.94
C MET A 44 -10.56 6.18 8.09
N THR A 45 -10.21 5.81 9.31
CA THR A 45 -10.76 6.39 10.55
C THR A 45 -9.71 7.06 11.41
N GLY A 46 -8.44 6.84 11.10
CA GLY A 46 -7.33 7.51 11.75
C GLY A 46 -6.10 7.53 10.86
N TRP A 47 -5.37 8.63 10.91
CA TRP A 47 -4.07 8.78 10.28
C TRP A 47 -3.18 9.61 11.19
N ASP A 48 -2.33 8.91 11.92
CA ASP A 48 -1.23 9.50 12.68
C ASP A 48 0.01 9.48 11.77
N HIS A 49 0.34 10.64 11.22
CA HIS A 49 1.41 10.78 10.24
C HIS A 49 2.75 10.27 10.80
N ASN A 50 3.48 9.51 9.99
CA ASN A 50 4.73 8.81 10.33
C ASN A 50 4.60 7.72 11.42
N SER A 51 3.40 7.32 11.78
CA SER A 51 3.14 6.33 12.82
C SER A 51 2.18 5.25 12.34
N VAL A 52 0.88 5.53 12.22
CA VAL A 52 -0.12 4.51 11.90
C VAL A 52 -1.29 5.06 11.10
N ILE A 53 -1.76 4.26 10.13
CA ILE A 53 -3.06 4.46 9.48
C ILE A 53 -4.01 3.41 10.00
N THR A 54 -5.18 3.84 10.49
CA THR A 54 -6.25 2.96 10.97
C THR A 54 -7.39 2.94 9.97
N LEU A 55 -7.74 1.74 9.53
CA LEU A 55 -8.87 1.49 8.67
C LEU A 55 -9.92 0.67 9.43
N THR A 56 -11.19 1.04 9.32
CA THR A 56 -12.30 0.27 9.86
C THR A 56 -13.22 -0.23 8.76
N LYS A 57 -13.86 -1.37 8.98
CA LYS A 57 -14.83 -1.94 8.05
C LYS A 57 -15.84 -0.90 7.60
N ASN A 58 -16.12 -0.88 6.29
CA ASN A 58 -17.14 -0.04 5.69
C ASN A 58 -18.44 -0.83 5.51
N ASP A 59 -19.41 -0.60 6.37
CA ASP A 59 -20.71 -1.30 6.32
C ASP A 59 -21.55 -0.94 5.07
N HIS A 60 -21.15 0.10 4.34
CA HIS A 60 -21.78 0.50 3.07
C HIS A 60 -21.05 -0.06 1.83
N TYR A 61 -20.01 -0.86 2.03
CA TYR A 61 -19.36 -1.54 0.92
C TYR A 61 -20.31 -2.57 0.30
N TRP A 62 -20.32 -2.68 -1.04
CA TRP A 62 -21.27 -3.52 -1.76
C TRP A 62 -21.22 -5.01 -1.35
N ASP A 63 -20.07 -5.48 -0.89
CA ASP A 63 -19.82 -6.85 -0.45
C ASP A 63 -19.42 -6.90 1.05
N ALA A 64 -20.03 -6.05 1.87
CA ALA A 64 -19.69 -5.92 3.28
C ALA A 64 -19.88 -7.21 4.08
N GLU A 65 -20.82 -8.08 3.68
CA GLU A 65 -21.10 -9.35 4.36
C GLU A 65 -19.90 -10.31 4.33
N ASN A 66 -19.09 -10.25 3.28
CA ASN A 66 -17.90 -11.09 3.12
C ASN A 66 -16.63 -10.47 3.75
N VAL A 67 -16.70 -9.24 4.25
CA VAL A 67 -15.58 -8.59 4.94
C VAL A 67 -15.59 -9.02 6.41
N THR A 68 -14.64 -9.86 6.79
CA THR A 68 -14.55 -10.45 8.12
C THR A 68 -13.78 -9.62 9.13
N MET A 69 -12.69 -9.00 8.71
CA MET A 69 -11.89 -8.14 9.60
C MET A 69 -12.62 -6.83 9.88
N LYS A 70 -12.65 -6.42 11.16
CA LYS A 70 -13.29 -5.17 11.59
C LYS A 70 -12.38 -3.96 11.48
N GLU A 71 -11.10 -4.16 11.69
CA GLU A 71 -10.07 -3.12 11.72
C GLU A 71 -8.77 -3.63 11.11
N ILE A 72 -8.06 -2.74 10.40
CA ILE A 72 -6.71 -2.96 9.89
C ILE A 72 -5.86 -1.75 10.30
N LYS A 73 -4.67 -2.02 10.82
CA LYS A 73 -3.67 -0.99 11.14
C LYS A 73 -2.45 -1.15 10.26
N PHE A 74 -2.08 -0.09 9.56
CA PHE A 74 -0.84 -0.01 8.83
C PHE A 74 0.16 0.83 9.62
N TYR A 75 1.16 0.19 10.19
CA TYR A 75 2.27 0.84 10.87
C TYR A 75 3.26 1.36 9.82
N LEU A 76 3.54 2.65 9.85
CA LEU A 76 4.42 3.32 8.90
C LEU A 76 5.86 3.22 9.41
N SER A 77 6.65 2.33 8.81
CA SER A 77 8.05 2.10 9.18
C SER A 77 8.89 1.90 7.93
N ASP A 78 10.09 2.43 7.93
CA ASP A 78 11.13 2.22 6.91
C ASP A 78 12.30 1.36 7.45
N ASP A 79 12.19 0.85 8.69
CA ASP A 79 13.18 -0.02 9.32
C ASP A 79 12.79 -1.50 9.20
N ASN A 80 13.36 -2.18 8.20
CA ASN A 80 13.10 -3.60 7.94
C ASN A 80 13.48 -4.51 9.12
N ASN A 81 14.47 -4.16 9.94
CA ASN A 81 14.84 -4.95 11.13
C ASN A 81 13.75 -4.84 12.20
N ASN A 82 13.23 -3.63 12.42
CA ASN A 82 12.11 -3.42 13.32
C ASN A 82 10.86 -4.14 12.85
N MET A 83 10.54 -4.06 11.54
CA MET A 83 9.40 -4.78 10.95
C MET A 83 9.52 -6.28 11.17
N LEU A 84 10.67 -6.87 10.86
CA LEU A 84 10.92 -8.31 11.05
C LEU A 84 10.83 -8.72 12.53
N THR A 85 11.31 -7.89 13.44
CA THR A 85 11.23 -8.13 14.88
C THR A 85 9.77 -8.18 15.35
N ASN A 86 8.95 -7.21 14.96
CA ASN A 86 7.53 -7.19 15.32
C ASN A 86 6.75 -8.37 14.70
N PHE A 87 7.10 -8.79 13.48
CA PHE A 87 6.52 -9.99 12.88
C PHE A 87 6.90 -11.25 13.66
N LYS A 88 8.18 -11.45 13.98
CA LYS A 88 8.65 -12.61 14.75
C LYS A 88 8.05 -12.68 16.16
N ASN A 89 7.78 -11.54 16.77
CA ASN A 89 7.10 -11.45 18.07
C ASN A 89 5.59 -11.72 17.99
N GLY A 90 5.00 -11.69 16.78
CA GLY A 90 3.55 -11.83 16.58
C GLY A 90 2.77 -10.53 16.78
N ASP A 91 3.45 -9.39 16.92
CA ASP A 91 2.82 -8.08 17.06
C ASP A 91 2.24 -7.60 15.71
N TRP A 92 2.93 -7.91 14.60
CA TRP A 92 2.50 -7.63 13.24
C TRP A 92 2.23 -8.92 12.47
N LEU A 93 1.11 -8.98 11.78
CA LEU A 93 0.68 -10.18 11.07
C LEU A 93 1.23 -10.26 9.64
N LEU A 94 1.64 -9.12 9.07
CA LEU A 94 2.18 -9.00 7.73
C LEU A 94 3.21 -7.89 7.69
N ILE A 95 4.30 -8.12 6.98
CA ILE A 95 5.31 -7.12 6.61
C ILE A 95 5.59 -7.25 5.11
N ASP A 96 5.86 -6.15 4.44
CA ASP A 96 6.02 -6.09 2.98
C ASP A 96 7.48 -6.17 2.53
N ASP A 97 8.42 -5.97 3.46
CA ASP A 97 9.86 -6.07 3.16
C ASP A 97 10.62 -6.70 4.34
N VAL A 98 11.80 -7.23 4.06
CA VAL A 98 12.68 -7.87 5.04
C VAL A 98 14.14 -7.48 4.80
N PRO A 99 15.01 -7.52 5.84
CA PRO A 99 16.43 -7.32 5.66
C PRO A 99 17.01 -8.34 4.67
N THR A 100 17.77 -7.89 3.69
CA THR A 100 18.30 -8.73 2.61
C THR A 100 19.16 -9.91 3.11
N ASN A 101 19.89 -9.70 4.22
CA ASN A 101 20.71 -10.74 4.87
C ASN A 101 19.88 -11.83 5.55
N GLU A 102 18.61 -11.58 5.87
CA GLU A 102 17.73 -12.54 6.54
C GLU A 102 16.96 -13.45 5.55
N ILE A 103 16.94 -13.13 4.26
CA ILE A 103 16.17 -13.85 3.24
C ILE A 103 16.42 -15.34 3.25
N ALA A 104 17.67 -15.79 3.36
CA ALA A 104 18.01 -17.21 3.34
C ALA A 104 17.48 -17.94 4.59
N THR A 105 17.57 -17.32 5.74
CA THR A 105 17.05 -17.82 7.02
C THR A 105 15.53 -17.90 6.97
N LEU A 106 14.87 -16.82 6.54
CA LEU A 106 13.41 -16.73 6.49
C LEU A 106 12.78 -17.76 5.55
N LYS A 107 13.41 -18.06 4.42
CA LYS A 107 12.96 -19.15 3.53
C LYS A 107 12.94 -20.52 4.21
N THR A 108 13.80 -20.72 5.20
CA THR A 108 13.89 -21.98 5.95
C THR A 108 12.98 -21.99 7.16
N GLU A 109 12.91 -20.89 7.90
CA GLU A 109 12.13 -20.77 9.13
C GLU A 109 10.63 -20.57 8.87
N TYR A 110 10.28 -19.88 7.77
CA TYR A 110 8.91 -19.49 7.40
C TYR A 110 8.57 -19.91 5.96
N PRO A 111 8.66 -21.20 5.59
CA PRO A 111 8.54 -21.66 4.20
C PRO A 111 7.17 -21.45 3.58
N THR A 112 6.12 -21.27 4.38
CA THR A 112 4.74 -21.03 3.95
C THR A 112 4.34 -19.56 4.02
N GLU A 113 4.91 -18.81 4.93
CA GLU A 113 4.63 -17.40 5.18
C GLU A 113 5.53 -16.48 4.33
N PHE A 114 6.78 -16.91 4.04
CA PHE A 114 7.70 -16.12 3.24
C PHE A 114 7.42 -16.28 1.75
N VAL A 115 6.77 -15.28 1.17
CA VAL A 115 6.34 -15.30 -0.25
C VAL A 115 7.29 -14.45 -1.09
N VAL A 116 7.77 -15.02 -2.20
CA VAL A 116 8.52 -14.29 -3.25
C VAL A 116 7.71 -14.39 -4.53
N ALA A 117 7.26 -13.27 -5.05
CA ALA A 117 6.51 -13.20 -6.30
C ALA A 117 7.26 -12.40 -7.36
N GLY A 118 7.08 -12.78 -8.63
CA GLY A 118 7.57 -12.00 -9.76
C GLY A 118 6.75 -10.72 -9.94
N GLN A 119 7.42 -9.62 -10.25
CA GLN A 119 6.79 -8.34 -10.58
C GLN A 119 7.19 -7.93 -12.00
N ILE A 120 6.20 -7.44 -12.78
CA ILE A 120 6.49 -6.82 -14.08
C ILE A 120 6.91 -5.38 -13.80
N GLY A 121 8.17 -5.08 -14.07
CA GLY A 121 8.71 -3.76 -13.84
C GLY A 121 9.99 -3.52 -14.62
N THR A 122 10.33 -2.27 -14.82
CA THR A 122 11.61 -1.85 -15.40
C THR A 122 12.30 -0.93 -14.43
N TYR A 123 13.48 -1.33 -13.97
CA TYR A 123 14.36 -0.46 -13.22
C TYR A 123 15.25 0.33 -14.20
N TYR A 124 15.31 1.64 -14.06
CA TYR A 124 16.11 2.48 -14.92
C TYR A 124 16.74 3.64 -14.14
N VAL A 125 17.85 4.15 -14.66
CA VAL A 125 18.53 5.33 -14.13
C VAL A 125 18.23 6.51 -15.03
N CYS A 126 17.69 7.57 -14.42
CA CYS A 126 17.52 8.86 -15.10
C CYS A 126 18.71 9.75 -14.83
N TRP A 127 19.35 10.20 -15.89
CA TRP A 127 20.40 11.23 -15.80
C TRP A 127 19.75 12.60 -15.96
N ASN A 128 20.07 13.51 -15.04
CA ASN A 128 19.72 14.90 -15.25
C ASN A 128 20.74 15.52 -16.23
N ILE A 129 20.29 15.72 -17.46
CA ILE A 129 21.13 16.29 -18.54
C ILE A 129 21.06 17.81 -18.62
N ASN A 130 20.48 18.47 -17.63
CA ASN A 130 20.42 19.93 -17.59
C ASN A 130 21.85 20.47 -17.31
N GLU A 131 22.42 21.21 -18.27
CA GLU A 131 23.79 21.71 -18.24
C GLU A 131 24.14 22.55 -16.99
N ASN A 132 23.13 23.10 -16.32
CA ASN A 132 23.33 23.91 -15.12
C ASN A 132 23.53 23.11 -13.81
N LEU A 133 23.50 21.78 -13.87
CA LEU A 133 23.55 20.90 -12.70
C LEU A 133 24.76 19.95 -12.69
N LEU A 134 25.55 19.95 -13.74
CA LEU A 134 26.84 19.24 -13.77
C LEU A 134 27.97 20.21 -13.43
N PRO A 135 28.90 19.85 -12.53
CA PRO A 135 30.06 20.67 -12.19
C PRO A 135 31.01 20.80 -13.36
#